data_49a6f9f79881c40a0d5fd12c83905fd0
#
_entry.id   49a6f9f79881c40a0d5fd12c83905fd0
#
_cell.length_a   1.000
_cell.length_b   1.000
_cell.length_c   1.000
_cell.angle_alpha   90.00
_cell.angle_beta   90.00
_cell.angle_gamma   90.00
#
_symmetry.space_group_name_H-M   'P 1'
#
loop_
_entity.id
_entity.type
_entity.pdbx_description
1 polymer ?
#
loop_
_entity_poly.entity_id
_entity_poly.type
_entity_poly.pdbx_seq_one_letter_code
_entity_poly.pdbx_strand_id
1 'polypeptide(L)'
;ESEVFRQKGVDNVAKYSSLAWQDFMALYSRELEPVIARYAQLERECAPEDAATLRFLTEHEVVTKVFCDLELQGRADVSIEPTRALIASARKA
;
A
#
# COMPACT_ATOMS: atom_id res chain seq x y z
N GLU A 1 -3.58 -22.66 7.07
CA GLU A 1 -3.36 -21.21 6.97
C GLU A 1 -2.75 -20.79 5.65
N SER A 2 -1.70 -21.49 5.20
CA SER A 2 -1.09 -21.13 3.90
C SER A 2 -2.12 -21.31 2.78
N GLU A 3 -3.06 -22.23 2.92
CA GLU A 3 -4.11 -22.41 1.93
C GLU A 3 -5.06 -21.21 1.90
N VAL A 4 -5.36 -20.63 3.07
CA VAL A 4 -6.21 -19.43 3.14
C VAL A 4 -5.54 -18.25 2.44
N PHE A 5 -4.25 -18.04 2.70
CA PHE A 5 -3.51 -16.96 2.06
C PHE A 5 -3.37 -17.18 0.56
N ARG A 6 -3.11 -18.42 0.15
CA ARG A 6 -3.02 -18.74 -1.27
C ARG A 6 -4.34 -18.44 -1.98
N GLN A 7 -5.48 -18.83 -1.36
CA GLN A 7 -6.80 -18.60 -1.94
C GLN A 7 -7.10 -17.10 -2.04
N LYS A 8 -6.69 -16.31 -1.03
CA LYS A 8 -6.85 -14.86 -1.10
C LYS A 8 -6.07 -14.27 -2.26
N GLY A 9 -4.86 -14.77 -2.50
CA GLY A 9 -4.08 -14.33 -3.64
C GLY A 9 -4.75 -14.64 -4.96
N VAL A 10 -5.28 -15.86 -5.10
CA VAL A 10 -6.00 -16.27 -6.31
C VAL A 10 -7.24 -15.38 -6.51
N ASP A 11 -8.00 -15.14 -5.44
CA ASP A 11 -9.21 -14.32 -5.51
C ASP A 11 -8.87 -12.89 -5.91
N ASN A 12 -7.77 -12.33 -5.38
CA ASN A 12 -7.36 -10.98 -5.72
C ASN A 12 -6.94 -10.88 -7.18
N VAL A 13 -6.20 -11.86 -7.70
CA VAL A 13 -5.81 -11.87 -9.10
C VAL A 13 -7.05 -11.91 -9.98
N ALA A 14 -8.02 -12.77 -9.65
CA ALA A 14 -9.26 -12.86 -10.40
C ALA A 14 -10.05 -11.55 -10.36
N LYS A 15 -10.06 -10.89 -9.18
CA LYS A 15 -10.77 -9.63 -8.99
C LYS A 15 -10.18 -8.51 -9.83
N TYR A 16 -8.85 -8.37 -9.83
CA TYR A 16 -8.19 -7.21 -10.43
C TYR A 16 -7.78 -7.42 -11.88
N SER A 17 -7.59 -8.66 -12.32
CA SER A 17 -7.05 -8.92 -13.66
C SER A 17 -7.97 -8.50 -14.80
N SER A 18 -9.27 -8.35 -14.52
CA SER A 18 -10.26 -7.94 -15.53
C SER A 18 -10.45 -6.43 -15.62
N LEU A 19 -9.79 -5.66 -14.74
CA LEU A 19 -9.97 -4.21 -14.68
C LEU A 19 -8.97 -3.49 -15.57
N ALA A 20 -9.40 -2.41 -16.24
CA ALA A 20 -8.49 -1.50 -16.90
C ALA A 20 -7.62 -0.83 -15.83
N TRP A 21 -6.41 -0.41 -16.25
CA TRP A 21 -5.43 0.15 -15.31
C TRP A 21 -6.01 1.30 -14.47
N GLN A 22 -6.72 2.23 -15.10
CA GLN A 22 -7.28 3.38 -14.39
C GLN A 22 -8.34 2.95 -13.38
N ASP A 23 -9.18 1.98 -13.75
CA ASP A 23 -10.19 1.46 -12.83
C ASP A 23 -9.56 0.72 -11.67
N PHE A 24 -8.50 -0.03 -11.93
CA PHE A 24 -7.74 -0.72 -10.89
C PHE A 24 -7.13 0.30 -9.92
N MET A 25 -6.49 1.35 -10.45
CA MET A 25 -5.90 2.38 -9.61
C MET A 25 -6.92 3.07 -8.73
N ALA A 26 -8.09 3.38 -9.27
CA ALA A 26 -9.16 4.02 -8.51
C ALA A 26 -9.68 3.11 -7.39
N LEU A 27 -9.89 1.84 -7.71
CA LEU A 27 -10.37 0.87 -6.71
C LEU A 27 -9.32 0.66 -5.62
N TYR A 28 -8.08 0.44 -6.00
CA TYR A 28 -6.99 0.16 -5.06
C TYR A 28 -6.76 1.36 -4.14
N SER A 29 -6.77 2.57 -4.69
CA SER A 29 -6.61 3.79 -3.88
C SER A 29 -7.68 3.86 -2.79
N ARG A 30 -8.94 3.57 -3.14
CA ARG A 30 -10.02 3.58 -2.16
C ARG A 30 -9.86 2.49 -1.11
N GLU A 31 -9.44 1.30 -1.53
CA GLU A 31 -9.30 0.17 -0.62
C GLU A 31 -8.13 0.36 0.35
N LEU A 32 -7.17 1.20 0.00
CA LEU A 32 -6.05 1.49 0.88
C LEU A 32 -6.42 2.43 2.04
N GLU A 33 -7.48 3.21 1.88
CA GLU A 33 -7.86 4.17 2.93
C GLU A 33 -8.12 3.52 4.29
N PRO A 34 -8.97 2.48 4.39
CA PRO A 34 -9.16 1.82 5.69
C PRO A 34 -7.92 1.06 6.15
N VAL A 35 -7.10 0.57 5.25
CA VAL A 35 -5.85 -0.11 5.61
C VAL A 35 -4.89 0.88 6.27
N ILE A 36 -4.73 2.07 5.68
CA ILE A 36 -3.88 3.11 6.23
C ILE A 36 -4.37 3.52 7.61
N ALA A 37 -5.68 3.73 7.76
CA ALA A 37 -6.26 4.09 9.04
C ALA A 37 -6.00 3.01 10.10
N ARG A 38 -6.10 1.75 9.71
CA ARG A 38 -5.87 0.63 10.62
C ARG A 38 -4.42 0.57 11.07
N TYR A 39 -3.47 0.70 10.15
CA TYR A 39 -2.06 0.69 10.51
C TYR A 39 -1.69 1.89 11.37
N ALA A 40 -2.23 3.07 11.06
CA ALA A 40 -1.98 4.26 11.87
C ALA A 40 -2.48 4.06 13.30
N GLN A 41 -3.65 3.42 13.47
CA GLN A 41 -4.17 3.11 14.78
C GLN A 41 -3.28 2.12 15.52
N LEU A 42 -2.84 1.06 14.85
CA LEU A 42 -1.94 0.09 15.44
C LEU A 42 -0.63 0.73 15.90
N GLU A 43 -0.11 1.67 15.10
CA GLU A 43 1.11 2.39 15.46
C GLU A 43 0.91 3.18 16.76
N ARG A 44 -0.24 3.80 16.94
CA ARG A 44 -0.53 4.57 18.16
C ARG A 44 -0.70 3.68 19.38
N GLU A 45 -1.14 2.44 19.21
CA GLU A 45 -1.49 1.55 20.31
C GLU A 45 -0.41 0.49 20.61
N CYS A 46 0.61 0.38 19.79
CA CYS A 46 1.60 -0.69 19.91
C CYS A 46 2.60 -0.41 21.02
N ALA A 47 3.36 -1.45 21.38
CA ALA A 47 4.49 -1.30 22.27
C ALA A 47 5.57 -0.45 21.60
N PRO A 48 6.35 0.33 22.41
CA PRO A 48 7.37 1.23 21.82
C PRO A 48 8.37 0.52 20.92
N GLU A 49 8.71 -0.72 21.21
CA GLU A 49 9.67 -1.48 20.40
C GLU A 49 9.13 -1.83 19.03
N ASP A 50 7.81 -1.77 18.82
CA ASP A 50 7.18 -2.08 17.54
C ASP A 50 6.84 -0.84 16.73
N ALA A 51 7.01 0.34 17.30
CA ALA A 51 6.55 1.59 16.69
C ALA A 51 7.22 1.86 15.34
N ALA A 52 8.52 1.63 15.24
CA ALA A 52 9.25 1.92 14.00
C ALA A 52 8.78 1.01 12.87
N THR A 53 8.57 -0.28 13.17
CA THR A 53 8.08 -1.24 12.18
C THR A 53 6.69 -0.86 11.69
N LEU A 54 5.78 -0.52 12.61
CA LEU A 54 4.42 -0.16 12.23
C LEU A 54 4.38 1.16 11.48
N ARG A 55 5.25 2.11 11.83
CA ARG A 55 5.37 3.35 11.07
C ARG A 55 5.79 3.08 9.63
N PHE A 56 6.77 2.20 9.44
CA PHE A 56 7.20 1.84 8.10
C PHE A 56 6.06 1.20 7.31
N LEU A 57 5.29 0.31 7.93
CA LEU A 57 4.16 -0.32 7.27
C LEU A 57 3.08 0.70 6.90
N THR A 58 2.82 1.66 7.79
CA THR A 58 1.88 2.74 7.49
C THR A 58 2.37 3.57 6.30
N GLU A 59 3.64 3.95 6.31
CA GLU A 59 4.22 4.75 5.23
C GLU A 59 4.21 3.99 3.91
N HIS A 60 4.44 2.68 3.95
CA HIS A 60 4.38 1.83 2.76
C HIS A 60 2.99 1.90 2.12
N GLU A 61 1.93 1.82 2.93
CA GLU A 61 0.58 1.90 2.40
C GLU A 61 0.26 3.30 1.89
N VAL A 62 0.77 4.33 2.57
CA VAL A 62 0.56 5.72 2.14
C VAL A 62 1.21 5.97 0.78
N VAL A 63 2.46 5.54 0.58
CA VAL A 63 3.12 5.79 -0.71
C VAL A 63 2.52 4.94 -1.82
N THR A 64 1.94 3.78 -1.49
CA THR A 64 1.21 2.97 -2.46
C THR A 64 -0.04 3.72 -2.93
N LYS A 65 -0.76 4.35 -2.00
CA LYS A 65 -1.93 5.15 -2.36
C LYS A 65 -1.52 6.35 -3.21
N VAL A 66 -0.41 7.02 -2.85
CA VAL A 66 0.11 8.13 -3.64
C VAL A 66 0.45 7.67 -5.06
N PHE A 67 1.04 6.49 -5.20
CA PHE A 67 1.30 5.91 -6.52
C PHE A 67 0.01 5.81 -7.33
N CYS A 68 -1.03 5.23 -6.72
CA CYS A 68 -2.32 5.08 -7.41
C CYS A 68 -2.90 6.44 -7.81
N ASP A 69 -2.85 7.41 -6.91
CA ASP A 69 -3.42 8.73 -7.15
C ASP A 69 -2.67 9.48 -8.26
N LEU A 70 -1.33 9.36 -8.28
CA LEU A 70 -0.53 9.98 -9.34
C LEU A 70 -0.79 9.33 -10.70
N GLU A 71 -0.95 8.00 -10.72
CA GLU A 71 -1.32 7.31 -11.96
C GLU A 71 -2.67 7.80 -12.47
N LEU A 72 -3.63 8.01 -11.56
CA LEU A 72 -4.95 8.52 -11.93
C LEU A 72 -4.89 9.95 -12.49
N GLN A 73 -3.90 10.74 -12.05
CA GLN A 73 -3.71 12.10 -12.52
C GLN A 73 -2.90 12.18 -13.81
N GLY A 74 -2.51 11.03 -14.36
CA GLY A 74 -1.67 10.99 -15.55
C GLY A 74 -0.21 11.30 -15.26
N ARG A 75 0.21 11.18 -14.00
CA ARG A 75 1.58 11.49 -13.56
C ARG A 75 2.41 10.23 -13.37
N ALA A 76 2.35 9.32 -14.34
CA ALA A 76 3.12 8.08 -14.29
C ALA A 76 4.64 8.34 -14.26
N ASP A 77 5.06 9.49 -14.76
CA ASP A 77 6.48 9.88 -14.78
C ASP A 77 7.09 9.99 -13.38
N VAL A 78 6.26 10.31 -12.36
CA VAL A 78 6.73 10.49 -10.99
C VAL A 78 6.01 9.59 -10.00
N SER A 79 5.11 8.72 -10.44
CA SER A 79 4.25 7.94 -9.55
C SER A 79 5.03 7.01 -8.61
N ILE A 80 6.18 6.49 -9.04
CA ILE A 80 6.97 5.54 -8.25
C ILE A 80 7.95 6.25 -7.30
N GLU A 81 8.15 7.55 -7.43
CA GLU A 81 9.19 8.25 -6.66
C GLU A 81 8.98 8.18 -5.14
N PRO A 82 7.76 8.39 -4.61
CA PRO A 82 7.58 8.27 -3.15
C PRO A 82 7.91 6.87 -2.62
N THR A 83 7.56 5.82 -3.37
CA THR A 83 7.89 4.44 -2.99
C THR A 83 9.41 4.25 -3.01
N ARG A 84 10.07 4.76 -4.03
CA ARG A 84 11.52 4.67 -4.17
C ARG A 84 12.23 5.37 -3.02
N ALA A 85 11.74 6.54 -2.62
CA ALA A 85 12.30 7.30 -1.52
C ALA A 85 12.14 6.55 -0.19
N LEU A 86 11.00 5.91 0.03
CA LEU A 86 10.76 5.15 1.24
C LEU A 86 11.72 3.96 1.33
N ILE A 87 11.90 3.23 0.22
CA ILE A 87 12.81 2.08 0.18
C ILE A 87 14.25 2.54 0.46
N ALA A 88 14.68 3.64 -0.13
CA ALA A 88 16.01 4.18 0.08
C ALA A 88 16.22 4.56 1.54
N SER A 89 15.21 5.15 2.17
CA SER A 89 15.25 5.52 3.58
C SER A 89 15.39 4.28 4.46
N ALA A 90 14.64 3.23 4.18
CA ALA A 90 14.68 1.98 4.93
C ALA A 90 16.07 1.32 4.85
N ARG A 91 16.71 1.38 3.69
CA ARG A 91 18.04 0.78 3.49
C ARG A 91 19.13 1.49 4.28
N LYS A 92 18.94 2.76 4.60
CA LYS A 92 19.93 3.52 5.37
C LYS A 92 19.79 3.30 6.87
N ALA A 93 18.68 2.81 7.29
CA ALA A 93 18.44 2.50 8.69
C ALA A 93 19.11 1.18 9.06
#